data_06c4dcad8896700e9f8f8462e5fc1cd3
#
_entry.id   06c4dcad8896700e9f8f8462e5fc1cd3
#
_cell.length_a   1.000
_cell.length_b   1.000
_cell.length_c   1.000
_cell.angle_alpha   90.00
_cell.angle_beta   90.00
_cell.angle_gamma   90.00
#
_symmetry.space_group_name_H-M   'P 1'
#
loop_
_entity.id
_entity.type
_entity.pdbx_description
1 polymer ?
#
loop_
_entity_poly.entity_id
_entity_poly.type
_entity_poly.pdbx_seq_one_letter_code
_entity_poly.pdbx_strand_id
1 'polypeptide(L)'
;MNFQESVRYLLSLGRELAAPTQAAAAKFNLENITILAKSLDHPQQKYPSVHIAGTNGKGSTAAFLESVLRSAGYRTGLYTSPHLERINERIRVNSEEIPDHAFADVFSRIHSVIEELLADGTLRAHPTFFECVTAIAFVHFAEQRVQF
;
A
#
# COMPACT_ATOMS: atom_id res chain seq x y z
N MET A 1 2.22 -9.34 14.52
CA MET A 1 0.77 -8.98 14.73
C MET A 1 -0.08 -9.93 13.90
N ASN A 2 -1.28 -10.30 14.40
CA ASN A 2 -2.27 -10.98 13.56
C ASN A 2 -3.01 -9.97 12.66
N PHE A 3 -3.86 -10.46 11.74
CA PHE A 3 -4.58 -9.59 10.79
C PHE A 3 -5.46 -8.55 11.47
N GLN A 4 -6.24 -8.94 12.47
CA GLN A 4 -7.14 -8.03 13.17
C GLN A 4 -6.39 -6.93 13.95
N GLU A 5 -5.26 -7.30 14.56
CA GLU A 5 -4.36 -6.35 15.22
C GLU A 5 -3.76 -5.36 14.22
N SER A 6 -3.30 -5.86 13.07
CA SER A 6 -2.75 -5.05 11.98
C SER A 6 -3.76 -4.03 11.46
N VAL A 7 -4.97 -4.47 11.18
CA VAL A 7 -6.07 -3.59 10.72
C VAL A 7 -6.43 -2.56 11.78
N ARG A 8 -6.56 -2.97 13.04
CA ARG A 8 -6.86 -2.06 14.15
C ARG A 8 -5.79 -0.99 14.31
N TYR A 9 -4.52 -1.39 14.23
CA TYR A 9 -3.40 -0.47 14.30
C TYR A 9 -3.45 0.55 13.15
N LEU A 10 -3.58 0.08 11.91
CA LEU A 10 -3.67 0.94 10.74
C LEU A 10 -4.83 1.95 10.84
N LEU A 11 -6.00 1.52 11.30
CA LEU A 11 -7.15 2.40 11.49
C LEU A 11 -6.92 3.45 12.59
N SER A 12 -6.06 3.18 13.57
CA SER A 12 -5.69 4.15 14.61
C SER A 12 -4.84 5.31 14.08
N LEU A 13 -4.17 5.14 12.94
CA LEU A 13 -3.37 6.18 12.28
C LEU A 13 -4.22 7.29 11.62
N GLY A 14 -5.55 7.13 11.62
CA GLY A 14 -6.51 8.04 11.00
C GLY A 14 -7.03 7.54 9.66
N ARG A 15 -8.25 7.92 9.32
CA ARG A 15 -8.89 7.51 8.07
C ARG A 15 -8.46 8.41 6.91
N GLU A 16 -8.25 7.80 5.75
CA GLU A 16 -7.92 8.46 4.48
C GLU A 16 -8.94 9.55 4.07
N LEU A 17 -10.20 9.40 4.47
CA LEU A 17 -11.31 10.28 4.12
C LEU A 17 -11.57 11.42 5.13
N ALA A 18 -10.73 11.57 6.15
CA ALA A 18 -10.83 12.74 7.03
C ALA A 18 -10.45 14.00 6.24
N ALA A 19 -11.35 15.01 6.24
CA ALA A 19 -11.09 16.29 5.57
C ALA A 19 -9.75 16.87 6.03
N PRO A 20 -8.88 17.32 5.11
CA PRO A 20 -7.57 17.81 5.48
C PRO A 20 -7.72 19.10 6.31
N THR A 21 -7.30 19.05 7.58
CA THR A 21 -7.01 20.25 8.33
C THR A 21 -5.74 20.89 7.77
N GLN A 22 -5.51 22.22 7.99
CA GLN A 22 -4.27 22.88 7.54
C GLN A 22 -2.99 22.14 8.01
N ALA A 23 -3.02 21.48 9.15
CA ALA A 23 -1.93 20.63 9.63
C ALA A 23 -1.78 19.32 8.82
N ALA A 24 -2.86 18.82 8.20
CA ALA A 24 -2.81 17.66 7.33
C ALA A 24 -2.28 18.00 5.93
N ALA A 25 -2.48 19.23 5.42
CA ALA A 25 -1.89 19.66 4.15
C ALA A 25 -0.35 19.64 4.17
N ALA A 26 0.27 19.89 5.33
CA ALA A 26 1.71 19.75 5.53
C ALA A 26 2.19 18.28 5.52
N LYS A 27 1.28 17.29 5.63
CA LYS A 27 1.58 15.85 5.58
C LYS A 27 1.53 15.25 4.17
N PHE A 28 1.09 16.00 3.16
CA PHE A 28 1.08 15.53 1.77
C PHE A 28 2.43 15.74 1.08
N ASN A 29 3.52 15.28 1.70
CA ASN A 29 4.81 15.15 1.05
C ASN A 29 5.12 13.66 0.87
N LEU A 30 6.02 13.32 -0.02
CA LEU A 30 6.44 11.94 -0.27
C LEU A 30 7.62 11.51 0.61
N GLU A 31 8.00 12.31 1.62
CA GLU A 31 9.21 12.08 2.42
C GLU A 31 9.12 10.75 3.17
N ASN A 32 8.05 10.54 3.95
CA ASN A 32 7.89 9.33 4.74
C ASN A 32 7.85 8.06 3.89
N ILE A 33 7.03 8.04 2.83
CA ILE A 33 6.94 6.86 1.96
C ILE A 33 8.24 6.61 1.18
N THR A 34 9.00 7.66 0.85
CA THR A 34 10.29 7.53 0.18
C THR A 34 11.32 6.91 1.12
N ILE A 35 11.41 7.38 2.37
CA ILE A 35 12.29 6.82 3.39
C ILE A 35 11.92 5.36 3.66
N LEU A 36 10.64 5.09 3.87
CA LEU A 36 10.15 3.74 4.13
C LEU A 36 10.43 2.79 2.96
N ALA A 37 10.15 3.19 1.73
CA ALA A 37 10.42 2.38 0.55
C ALA A 37 11.92 2.08 0.38
N LYS A 38 12.79 3.05 0.69
CA LYS A 38 14.25 2.85 0.69
C LYS A 38 14.66 1.81 1.73
N SER A 39 14.14 1.88 2.94
CA SER A 39 14.45 0.93 4.02
C SER A 39 13.89 -0.47 3.78
N LEU A 40 12.91 -0.59 2.88
CA LEU A 40 12.35 -1.85 2.41
C LEU A 40 13.00 -2.36 1.09
N ASP A 41 14.17 -1.84 0.72
CA ASP A 41 14.90 -2.21 -0.50
C ASP A 41 14.11 -1.91 -1.79
N HIS A 42 13.49 -0.74 -1.87
CA HIS A 42 12.80 -0.21 -3.04
C HIS A 42 11.84 -1.20 -3.72
N PRO A 43 10.87 -1.80 -3.01
CA PRO A 43 10.03 -2.85 -3.56
C PRO A 43 9.25 -2.40 -4.81
N GLN A 44 8.88 -1.12 -4.89
CA GLN A 44 8.18 -0.52 -6.03
C GLN A 44 9.01 -0.46 -7.33
N GLN A 45 10.33 -0.68 -7.25
CA GLN A 45 11.21 -0.69 -8.43
C GLN A 45 11.46 -2.10 -8.98
N LYS A 46 10.94 -3.13 -8.30
CA LYS A 46 11.18 -4.54 -8.70
C LYS A 46 10.26 -5.02 -9.82
N TYR A 47 9.31 -4.20 -10.23
CA TYR A 47 8.37 -4.49 -11.32
C TYR A 47 7.91 -3.18 -11.99
N PRO A 48 7.56 -3.21 -13.28
CA PRO A 48 6.94 -2.06 -13.94
C PRO A 48 5.55 -1.79 -13.38
N SER A 49 5.13 -0.53 -13.37
CA SER A 49 3.81 -0.13 -12.88
C SER A 49 3.18 0.95 -13.75
N VAL A 50 1.85 0.96 -13.80
CA VAL A 50 1.04 2.00 -14.44
C VAL A 50 0.29 2.75 -13.36
N HIS A 51 0.54 4.06 -13.28
CA HIS A 51 -0.18 4.94 -12.35
C HIS A 51 -1.35 5.61 -13.06
N ILE A 52 -2.57 5.37 -12.56
CA ILE A 52 -3.79 5.95 -13.08
C ILE A 52 -4.26 7.07 -12.18
N ALA A 53 -4.18 8.31 -12.69
CA ALA A 53 -4.66 9.52 -12.01
C ALA A 53 -5.94 10.03 -12.66
N GLY A 54 -6.76 10.77 -11.90
CA GLY A 54 -8.00 11.37 -12.39
C GLY A 54 -9.02 11.58 -11.28
N THR A 55 -10.11 12.26 -11.60
CA THR A 55 -11.19 12.54 -10.64
C THR A 55 -12.13 11.36 -10.48
N ASN A 56 -12.58 10.79 -11.60
CA ASN A 56 -13.52 9.66 -11.63
C ASN A 56 -12.97 8.49 -12.45
N GLY A 57 -13.47 7.28 -12.20
CA GLY A 57 -13.20 6.10 -13.02
C GLY A 57 -11.82 5.47 -12.87
N LYS A 58 -10.96 5.97 -11.98
CA LYS A 58 -9.61 5.41 -11.75
C LYS A 58 -9.62 3.91 -11.49
N GLY A 59 -10.45 3.47 -10.53
CA GLY A 59 -10.55 2.06 -10.16
C GLY A 59 -11.04 1.18 -11.29
N SER A 60 -12.05 1.64 -12.05
CA SER A 60 -12.56 0.90 -13.21
C SER A 60 -11.51 0.79 -14.32
N THR A 61 -10.80 1.87 -14.62
CA THR A 61 -9.72 1.87 -15.61
C THR A 61 -8.60 0.92 -15.20
N ALA A 62 -8.21 0.95 -13.93
CA ALA A 62 -7.19 0.05 -13.39
C ALA A 62 -7.62 -1.43 -13.49
N ALA A 63 -8.88 -1.72 -13.15
CA ALA A 63 -9.42 -3.08 -13.23
C ALA A 63 -9.52 -3.58 -14.68
N PHE A 64 -9.89 -2.73 -15.65
CA PHE A 64 -9.87 -3.10 -17.06
C PHE A 64 -8.46 -3.39 -17.55
N LEU A 65 -7.50 -2.53 -17.24
CA LEU A 65 -6.11 -2.73 -17.63
C LEU A 65 -5.54 -4.02 -17.03
N GLU A 66 -5.77 -4.25 -15.74
CA GLU A 66 -5.37 -5.49 -15.05
C GLU A 66 -5.95 -6.72 -15.76
N SER A 67 -7.25 -6.69 -16.06
CA SER A 67 -7.94 -7.80 -16.73
C SER A 67 -7.35 -8.10 -18.11
N VAL A 68 -6.99 -7.09 -18.89
CA VAL A 68 -6.34 -7.23 -20.20
C VAL A 68 -4.95 -7.86 -20.04
N LEU A 69 -4.13 -7.33 -19.13
CA LEU A 69 -2.77 -7.85 -18.88
C LEU A 69 -2.81 -9.31 -18.37
N ARG A 70 -3.69 -9.60 -17.42
CA ARG A 70 -3.89 -10.96 -16.90
C ARG A 70 -4.37 -11.92 -17.98
N SER A 71 -5.29 -11.51 -18.84
CA SER A 71 -5.75 -12.31 -19.99
C SER A 71 -4.65 -12.53 -21.03
N ALA A 72 -3.68 -11.64 -21.12
CA ALA A 72 -2.49 -11.80 -21.94
C ALA A 72 -1.41 -12.70 -21.28
N GLY A 73 -1.68 -13.27 -20.11
CA GLY A 73 -0.82 -14.23 -19.42
C GLY A 73 0.19 -13.61 -18.44
N TYR A 74 0.11 -12.31 -18.19
CA TYR A 74 0.97 -11.67 -17.19
C TYR A 74 0.46 -11.91 -15.76
N ARG A 75 1.40 -12.05 -14.83
CA ARG A 75 1.10 -12.00 -13.39
C ARG A 75 0.93 -10.55 -12.97
N THR A 76 -0.29 -10.17 -12.61
CA THR A 76 -0.66 -8.78 -12.35
C THR A 76 -0.83 -8.49 -10.87
N GLY A 77 -0.45 -7.27 -10.47
CA GLY A 77 -0.82 -6.66 -9.21
C GLY A 77 -1.81 -5.51 -9.44
N LEU A 78 -2.83 -5.41 -8.63
CA LEU A 78 -3.79 -4.31 -8.68
C LEU A 78 -3.89 -3.66 -7.29
N TYR A 79 -3.57 -2.36 -7.23
CA TYR A 79 -3.76 -1.54 -6.03
C TYR A 79 -4.82 -0.48 -6.27
N THR A 80 -5.87 -0.49 -5.45
CA THR A 80 -7.00 0.47 -5.53
C THR A 80 -7.34 1.06 -4.17
N SER A 81 -7.97 2.23 -4.18
CA SER A 81 -8.52 2.89 -2.98
C SER A 81 -9.76 3.70 -3.31
N PRO A 82 -10.70 3.85 -2.37
CA PRO A 82 -10.80 3.14 -1.09
C PRO A 82 -11.29 1.69 -1.25
N HIS A 83 -11.36 0.92 -0.16
CA HIS A 83 -12.06 -0.36 -0.09
C HIS A 83 -13.53 -0.14 0.31
N LEU A 84 -14.40 -1.12 0.02
CA LEU A 84 -15.82 -1.09 0.39
C LEU A 84 -16.07 -1.74 1.75
N GLU A 85 -15.61 -2.96 1.95
CA GLU A 85 -15.81 -3.75 3.17
C GLU A 85 -14.48 -4.09 3.86
N ARG A 86 -13.52 -4.62 3.09
CA ARG A 86 -12.27 -5.18 3.62
C ARG A 86 -11.05 -4.50 3.03
N ILE A 87 -10.07 -4.23 3.88
CA ILE A 87 -8.80 -3.63 3.47
C ILE A 87 -8.06 -4.47 2.41
N ASN A 88 -8.27 -5.79 2.40
CA ASN A 88 -7.70 -6.73 1.44
C ASN A 88 -8.09 -6.42 -0.01
N GLU A 89 -9.29 -5.88 -0.23
CA GLU A 89 -9.78 -5.48 -1.56
C GLU A 89 -8.82 -4.53 -2.29
N ARG A 90 -8.02 -3.76 -1.52
CA ARG A 90 -7.07 -2.80 -2.07
C ARG A 90 -5.90 -3.44 -2.78
N ILE A 91 -5.53 -4.68 -2.42
CA ILE A 91 -4.31 -5.35 -2.86
C ILE A 91 -4.67 -6.70 -3.46
N ARG A 92 -4.57 -6.82 -4.77
CA ARG A 92 -4.92 -8.05 -5.49
C ARG A 92 -3.76 -8.50 -6.37
N VAL A 93 -3.55 -9.80 -6.43
CA VAL A 93 -2.63 -10.45 -7.38
C VAL A 93 -3.44 -11.41 -8.23
N ASN A 94 -3.40 -11.23 -9.56
CA ASN A 94 -4.23 -12.00 -10.50
C ASN A 94 -5.72 -12.00 -10.13
N SER A 95 -6.27 -10.84 -9.73
CA SER A 95 -7.63 -10.62 -9.22
C SER A 95 -7.95 -11.21 -7.85
N GLU A 96 -7.06 -11.97 -7.23
CA GLU A 96 -7.25 -12.51 -5.87
C GLU A 96 -6.75 -11.53 -4.82
N GLU A 97 -7.58 -11.30 -3.81
CA GLU A 97 -7.22 -10.42 -2.68
C GLU A 97 -6.06 -11.00 -1.88
N ILE A 98 -5.21 -10.11 -1.34
CA ILE A 98 -4.16 -10.52 -0.41
C ILE A 98 -4.77 -11.31 0.76
N PRO A 99 -4.29 -12.52 1.08
CA PRO A 99 -4.77 -13.28 2.22
C PRO A 99 -4.48 -12.59 3.56
N ASP A 100 -5.34 -12.79 4.56
CA ASP A 100 -5.21 -12.18 5.88
C ASP A 100 -3.83 -12.41 6.51
N HIS A 101 -3.32 -13.64 6.43
CA HIS A 101 -2.00 -13.98 6.98
C HIS A 101 -0.88 -13.24 6.23
N ALA A 102 -0.93 -13.17 4.90
CA ALA A 102 0.08 -12.48 4.10
C ALA A 102 0.07 -10.97 4.38
N PHE A 103 -1.12 -10.36 4.52
CA PHE A 103 -1.27 -8.96 4.92
C PHE A 103 -0.61 -8.70 6.29
N ALA A 104 -0.91 -9.55 7.28
CA ALA A 104 -0.38 -9.42 8.63
C ALA A 104 1.14 -9.62 8.68
N ASP A 105 1.67 -10.59 7.95
CA ASP A 105 3.11 -10.88 7.90
C ASP A 105 3.89 -9.73 7.25
N VAL A 106 3.41 -9.23 6.10
CA VAL A 106 4.03 -8.08 5.44
C VAL A 106 3.95 -6.85 6.33
N PHE A 107 2.78 -6.56 6.90
CA PHE A 107 2.63 -5.38 7.76
C PHE A 107 3.48 -5.48 9.03
N SER A 108 3.59 -6.64 9.66
CA SER A 108 4.44 -6.82 10.85
C SER A 108 5.90 -6.46 10.59
N ARG A 109 6.44 -6.84 9.42
CA ARG A 109 7.81 -6.47 9.00
C ARG A 109 7.94 -4.98 8.74
N ILE A 110 6.98 -4.39 8.03
CA ILE A 110 6.93 -2.95 7.77
C ILE A 110 6.85 -2.17 9.08
N HIS A 111 6.01 -2.59 10.01
CA HIS A 111 5.87 -1.96 11.32
C HIS A 111 7.18 -1.98 12.09
N SER A 112 7.91 -3.10 12.11
CA SER A 112 9.23 -3.16 12.77
C SER A 112 10.22 -2.15 12.17
N VAL A 113 10.25 -2.03 10.84
CA VAL A 113 11.08 -1.02 10.15
C VAL A 113 10.65 0.40 10.52
N ILE A 114 9.35 0.68 10.57
CA ILE A 114 8.83 2.00 10.97
C ILE A 114 9.27 2.34 12.40
N GLU A 115 9.14 1.42 13.34
CA GLU A 115 9.55 1.63 14.74
C GLU A 115 11.06 1.91 14.86
N GLU A 116 11.90 1.19 14.12
CA GLU A 116 13.34 1.43 14.07
C GLU A 116 13.65 2.84 13.52
N LEU A 117 13.02 3.24 12.42
CA LEU A 117 13.23 4.54 11.78
C LEU A 117 12.70 5.72 12.61
N LEU A 118 11.68 5.49 13.44
CA LEU A 118 11.20 6.48 14.41
C LEU A 118 12.17 6.58 15.60
N ALA A 119 12.67 5.46 16.09
CA ALA A 119 13.56 5.42 17.23
C ALA A 119 14.92 6.07 16.94
N ASP A 120 15.45 5.94 15.74
CA ASP A 120 16.71 6.57 15.32
C ASP A 120 16.55 8.01 14.77
N GLY A 121 15.29 8.49 14.66
CA GLY A 121 14.97 9.84 14.18
C GLY A 121 15.05 10.03 12.67
N THR A 122 15.22 8.96 11.88
CA THR A 122 15.19 9.00 10.40
C THR A 122 13.78 9.37 9.90
N LEU A 123 12.75 8.81 10.52
CA LEU A 123 11.37 9.28 10.37
C LEU A 123 11.04 10.29 11.48
N ARG A 124 10.59 11.49 11.10
CA ARG A 124 10.16 12.54 12.05
C ARG A 124 8.75 12.34 12.57
N ALA A 125 7.93 11.60 11.84
CA ALA A 125 6.56 11.28 12.18
C ALA A 125 6.18 9.91 11.60
N HIS A 126 5.25 9.25 12.26
CA HIS A 126 4.73 7.96 11.78
C HIS A 126 4.09 8.14 10.38
N PRO A 127 4.35 7.21 9.44
CA PRO A 127 3.67 7.18 8.15
C PRO A 127 2.15 7.09 8.33
N THR A 128 1.42 7.70 7.42
CA THR A 128 -0.05 7.69 7.42
C THR A 128 -0.61 6.30 7.11
N PHE A 129 -1.89 6.09 7.39
CA PHE A 129 -2.63 4.89 6.96
C PHE A 129 -2.39 4.54 5.49
N PHE A 130 -2.51 5.55 4.61
CA PHE A 130 -2.35 5.36 3.17
C PHE A 130 -0.92 4.96 2.78
N GLU A 131 0.09 5.61 3.37
CA GLU A 131 1.50 5.26 3.14
C GLU A 131 1.82 3.84 3.62
N CYS A 132 1.32 3.43 4.78
CA CYS A 132 1.50 2.06 5.27
C CYS A 132 0.85 1.03 4.34
N VAL A 133 -0.41 1.24 3.92
CA VAL A 133 -1.10 0.30 3.02
C VAL A 133 -0.45 0.26 1.64
N THR A 134 0.06 1.41 1.15
CA THR A 134 0.83 1.48 -0.09
C THR A 134 2.13 0.68 0.02
N ALA A 135 2.84 0.80 1.14
CA ALA A 135 4.05 0.01 1.39
C ALA A 135 3.76 -1.49 1.43
N ILE A 136 2.63 -1.91 2.06
CA ILE A 136 2.18 -3.31 2.05
C ILE A 136 1.98 -3.79 0.61
N ALA A 137 1.29 -3.01 -0.23
CA ALA A 137 1.08 -3.36 -1.63
C ALA A 137 2.40 -3.53 -2.37
N PHE A 138 3.33 -2.58 -2.24
CA PHE A 138 4.63 -2.64 -2.90
C PHE A 138 5.43 -3.88 -2.52
N VAL A 139 5.52 -4.18 -1.23
CA VAL A 139 6.25 -5.37 -0.73
C VAL A 139 5.58 -6.65 -1.20
N HIS A 140 4.26 -6.76 -1.05
CA HIS A 140 3.51 -7.94 -1.47
C HIS A 140 3.66 -8.22 -2.97
N PHE A 141 3.53 -7.21 -3.81
CA PHE A 141 3.70 -7.36 -5.27
C PHE A 141 5.12 -7.81 -5.64
N ALA A 142 6.15 -7.24 -5.01
CA ALA A 142 7.53 -7.67 -5.22
C ALA A 142 7.75 -9.14 -4.83
N GLU A 143 7.23 -9.57 -3.67
CA GLU A 143 7.32 -10.95 -3.20
C GLU A 143 6.53 -11.93 -4.09
N GLN A 144 5.39 -11.49 -4.58
CA GLN A 144 4.57 -12.26 -5.51
C GLN A 144 5.13 -12.24 -6.95
N ARG A 145 6.23 -11.51 -7.21
CA ARG A 145 6.89 -11.39 -8.51
C ARG A 145 5.90 -11.00 -9.61
N VAL A 146 5.07 -10.00 -9.34
CA VAL A 146 4.18 -9.46 -10.37
C VAL A 146 5.01 -8.90 -11.53
N GLN A 147 4.44 -8.96 -12.72
CA GLN A 147 5.08 -8.48 -13.95
C GLN A 147 4.56 -7.09 -14.35
N PHE A 148 3.40 -6.71 -13.77
CA PHE A 148 2.79 -5.37 -13.88
C PHE A 148 1.98 -5.06 -12.62
#